data_146f32a2f2ed439be1783ed3f5249729
#
_entry.id   146f32a2f2ed439be1783ed3f5249729
#
_cell.length_a   1.000
_cell.length_b   1.000
_cell.length_c   1.000
_cell.angle_alpha   90.00
_cell.angle_beta   90.00
_cell.angle_gamma   90.00
#
_symmetry.space_group_name_H-M   'P 1'
#
loop_
_entity.id
_entity.type
_entity.pdbx_description
1 polymer ?
#
loop_
_entity_poly.entity_id
_entity_poly.type
_entity_poly.pdbx_seq_one_letter_code
_entity_poly.pdbx_strand_id
1 'polypeptide(L)'
;MDSAAADFAAVWLTLRLATVVTILLLIIGTPIAWWLARTGSALKSVVGAVVALPLVLPPTVLGFYLLIAMGPQGPVGQLTQWLGLGLLPFTFPGLVVASVFYSLPFVVQPIQNAFEAIGERPLEVAATLRAGPWDAFWSVAVPLARPGFITG
;
A
#
# COMPACT_ATOMS: atom_id res chain seq x y z
N MET A 1 27.16 -21.88 18.49
CA MET A 1 26.36 -22.46 17.38
C MET A 1 24.97 -21.83 17.24
N ASP A 2 24.50 -21.12 18.26
CA ASP A 2 23.13 -20.57 18.28
C ASP A 2 22.98 -19.22 17.56
N SER A 3 24.06 -18.43 17.40
CA SER A 3 24.02 -17.12 16.74
C SER A 3 23.68 -17.23 15.24
N ALA A 4 24.31 -18.15 14.53
CA ALA A 4 24.05 -18.32 13.09
C ALA A 4 22.62 -18.77 12.79
N ALA A 5 22.03 -19.61 13.64
CA ALA A 5 20.63 -20.01 13.50
C ALA A 5 19.65 -18.86 13.80
N ALA A 6 19.97 -18.03 14.81
CA ALA A 6 19.19 -16.83 15.12
C ALA A 6 19.29 -15.80 14.01
N ASP A 7 20.47 -15.58 13.45
CA ASP A 7 20.69 -14.67 12.33
C ASP A 7 19.92 -15.12 11.07
N PHE A 8 19.96 -16.42 10.77
CA PHE A 8 19.20 -16.98 9.66
C PHE A 8 17.69 -16.83 9.85
N ALA A 9 17.19 -17.08 11.07
CA ALA A 9 15.78 -16.89 11.39
C ALA A 9 15.34 -15.42 11.24
N ALA A 10 16.18 -14.48 11.67
CA ALA A 10 15.92 -13.05 11.50
C ALA A 10 15.87 -12.63 10.03
N VAL A 11 16.84 -13.08 9.23
CA VAL A 11 16.85 -12.83 7.77
C VAL A 11 15.62 -13.42 7.10
N TRP A 12 15.27 -14.67 7.43
CA TRP A 12 14.09 -15.33 6.88
C TRP A 12 12.80 -14.59 7.22
N LEU A 13 12.64 -14.16 8.47
CA LEU A 13 11.49 -13.38 8.90
C LEU A 13 11.39 -12.06 8.13
N THR A 14 12.50 -11.36 7.96
CA THR A 14 12.55 -10.09 7.22
C THR A 14 12.19 -10.29 5.75
N LEU A 15 12.72 -11.31 5.10
CA LEU A 15 12.39 -11.63 3.70
C LEU A 15 10.92 -11.99 3.53
N ARG A 16 10.38 -12.79 4.44
CA ARG A 16 8.94 -13.14 4.45
C ARG A 16 8.07 -11.90 4.65
N LEU A 17 8.42 -11.05 5.61
CA LEU A 17 7.71 -9.81 5.87
C LEU A 17 7.76 -8.88 4.65
N ALA A 18 8.93 -8.64 4.10
CA ALA A 18 9.11 -7.80 2.93
C ALA A 18 8.30 -8.30 1.73
N THR A 19 8.33 -9.60 1.45
CA THR A 19 7.57 -10.20 0.35
C THR A 19 6.06 -10.00 0.52
N VAL A 20 5.53 -10.33 1.71
CA VAL A 20 4.09 -10.19 2.00
C VAL A 20 3.67 -8.73 1.91
N VAL A 21 4.43 -7.82 2.52
CA VAL A 21 4.15 -6.38 2.51
C VAL A 21 4.18 -5.82 1.09
N THR A 22 5.18 -6.18 0.29
CA THR A 22 5.29 -5.72 -1.10
C THR A 22 4.09 -6.18 -1.95
N ILE A 23 3.70 -7.45 -1.84
CA ILE A 23 2.52 -7.96 -2.55
C ILE A 23 1.26 -7.21 -2.13
N LEU A 24 1.04 -7.03 -0.83
CA LEU A 24 -0.12 -6.31 -0.32
C LEU A 24 -0.12 -4.84 -0.76
N LEU A 25 1.04 -4.19 -0.74
CA LEU A 25 1.19 -2.80 -1.20
C LEU A 25 0.87 -2.65 -2.69
N LEU A 26 1.30 -3.59 -3.53
CA LEU A 26 0.95 -3.57 -4.94
C LEU A 26 -0.55 -3.80 -5.17
N ILE A 27 -1.15 -4.74 -4.44
CA ILE A 27 -2.58 -5.05 -4.55
C ILE A 27 -3.45 -3.89 -4.06
N ILE A 28 -3.07 -3.24 -2.96
CA ILE A 28 -3.85 -2.14 -2.34
C ILE A 28 -3.45 -0.79 -2.95
N GLY A 29 -2.15 -0.56 -3.12
CA GLY A 29 -1.60 0.71 -3.57
C GLY A 29 -1.92 1.01 -5.03
N THR A 30 -1.91 0.02 -5.91
CA THR A 30 -2.20 0.23 -7.34
C THR A 30 -3.62 0.75 -7.59
N PRO A 31 -4.70 0.18 -7.03
CA PRO A 31 -6.03 0.74 -7.16
C PRO A 31 -6.16 2.15 -6.57
N ILE A 32 -5.53 2.39 -5.41
CA ILE A 32 -5.53 3.71 -4.78
C ILE A 32 -4.82 4.73 -5.68
N ALA A 33 -3.63 4.40 -6.18
CA ALA A 33 -2.86 5.24 -7.08
C ALA A 33 -3.63 5.54 -8.38
N TRP A 34 -4.26 4.53 -8.97
CA TRP A 34 -5.10 4.67 -10.16
C TRP A 34 -6.28 5.60 -9.91
N TRP A 35 -6.99 5.40 -8.81
CA TRP A 35 -8.13 6.24 -8.46
C TRP A 35 -7.68 7.69 -8.22
N LEU A 36 -6.60 7.90 -7.45
CA LEU A 36 -6.05 9.24 -7.20
C LEU A 36 -5.59 9.93 -8.49
N ALA A 37 -5.00 9.20 -9.43
CA ALA A 37 -4.54 9.76 -10.70
C ALA A 37 -5.70 10.22 -11.60
N ARG A 38 -6.87 9.57 -11.48
CA ARG A 38 -7.99 9.75 -12.42
C ARG A 38 -9.17 10.52 -11.85
N THR A 39 -9.29 10.60 -10.53
CA THR A 39 -10.45 11.25 -9.91
C THR A 39 -10.31 12.77 -9.92
N GLY A 40 -11.43 13.45 -10.24
CA GLY A 40 -11.60 14.89 -10.04
C GLY A 40 -12.38 15.24 -8.76
N SER A 41 -12.66 14.25 -7.91
CA SER A 41 -13.44 14.43 -6.69
C SER A 41 -12.68 15.23 -5.62
N ALA A 42 -13.40 15.99 -4.80
CA ALA A 42 -12.86 16.65 -3.61
C ALA A 42 -12.22 15.66 -2.61
N LEU A 43 -12.65 14.39 -2.63
CA LEU A 43 -12.07 13.31 -1.84
C LEU A 43 -10.61 12.99 -2.21
N LYS A 44 -10.15 13.38 -3.42
CA LYS A 44 -8.75 13.22 -3.83
C LYS A 44 -7.79 13.80 -2.81
N SER A 45 -8.05 15.01 -2.35
CA SER A 45 -7.21 15.70 -1.37
C SER A 45 -7.19 14.99 -0.01
N VAL A 46 -8.35 14.50 0.43
CA VAL A 46 -8.49 13.79 1.72
C VAL A 46 -7.75 12.46 1.67
N VAL A 47 -8.00 11.65 0.65
CA VAL A 47 -7.33 10.34 0.49
C VAL A 47 -5.83 10.51 0.29
N GLY A 48 -5.42 11.48 -0.52
CA GLY A 48 -4.00 11.82 -0.71
C GLY A 48 -3.32 12.24 0.59
N ALA A 49 -3.98 13.04 1.42
CA ALA A 49 -3.48 13.44 2.73
C ALA A 49 -3.34 12.25 3.69
N VAL A 50 -4.33 11.35 3.73
CA VAL A 50 -4.28 10.12 4.55
C VAL A 50 -3.13 9.21 4.10
N VAL A 51 -2.96 9.01 2.80
CA VAL A 51 -1.84 8.23 2.24
C VAL A 51 -0.49 8.86 2.60
N ALA A 52 -0.40 10.19 2.62
CA ALA A 52 0.84 10.91 2.93
C ALA A 52 1.14 11.04 4.44
N LEU A 53 0.19 10.74 5.33
CA LEU A 53 0.37 10.85 6.78
C LEU A 53 1.66 10.21 7.31
N PRO A 54 2.05 9.00 6.88
CA PRO A 54 3.29 8.37 7.34
C PRO A 54 4.56 9.15 7.01
N LEU A 55 4.54 10.00 5.99
CA LEU A 55 5.70 10.83 5.63
C LEU A 55 5.87 12.04 6.55
N VAL A 56 4.78 12.53 7.10
CA VAL A 56 4.76 13.73 7.95
C VAL A 56 5.04 13.39 9.40
N LEU A 57 4.55 12.24 9.87
CA LEU A 57 4.70 11.81 11.25
C LEU A 57 6.08 11.17 11.48
N PRO A 58 6.76 11.50 12.59
CA PRO A 58 7.94 10.75 13.01
C PRO A 58 7.61 9.26 13.18
N PRO A 59 8.51 8.33 12.78
CA PRO A 59 8.24 6.90 12.85
C PRO A 59 7.83 6.39 14.25
N THR A 60 8.41 6.97 15.29
CA THR A 60 8.08 6.62 16.68
C THR A 60 6.66 7.04 17.07
N VAL A 61 6.24 8.23 16.61
CA VAL A 61 4.88 8.73 16.85
C VAL A 61 3.87 7.89 16.08
N LEU A 62 4.17 7.58 14.82
CA LEU A 62 3.33 6.72 14.00
C LEU A 62 3.19 5.32 14.63
N GLY A 63 4.31 4.71 15.06
CA GLY A 63 4.32 3.42 15.73
C GLY A 63 3.48 3.40 17.00
N PHE A 64 3.57 4.46 17.80
CA PHE A 64 2.76 4.62 19.01
C PHE A 64 1.25 4.67 18.70
N TYR A 65 0.84 5.47 17.72
CA TYR A 65 -0.57 5.53 17.32
C TYR A 65 -1.09 4.22 16.73
N LEU A 66 -0.25 3.51 15.96
CA LEU A 66 -0.61 2.19 15.45
C LEU A 66 -0.78 1.17 16.57
N LEU A 67 0.08 1.20 17.60
CA LEU A 67 -0.08 0.33 18.77
C LEU A 67 -1.38 0.62 19.53
N ILE A 68 -1.74 1.90 19.69
CA ILE A 68 -3.03 2.28 20.32
C ILE A 68 -4.19 1.81 19.46
N ALA A 69 -4.15 2.04 18.15
CA ALA A 69 -5.22 1.67 17.22
C ALA A 69 -5.45 0.16 17.16
N MET A 70 -4.37 -0.63 17.18
CA MET A 70 -4.41 -2.10 17.17
C MET A 70 -4.58 -2.73 18.55
N GLY A 71 -4.44 -1.94 19.61
CA GLY A 71 -4.60 -2.39 20.99
C GLY A 71 -6.04 -2.77 21.34
N PRO A 72 -6.27 -3.37 22.53
CA PRO A 72 -7.57 -3.92 22.90
C PRO A 72 -8.71 -2.87 22.94
N GLN A 73 -8.37 -1.62 23.19
CA GLN A 73 -9.34 -0.52 23.25
C GLN A 73 -9.38 0.31 21.95
N GLY A 74 -8.47 0.02 21.03
CA GLY A 74 -8.41 0.71 19.73
C GLY A 74 -9.43 0.18 18.73
N PRO A 75 -9.76 0.97 17.69
CA PRO A 75 -10.78 0.60 16.71
C PRO A 75 -10.40 -0.67 15.91
N VAL A 76 -9.13 -0.83 15.56
CA VAL A 76 -8.65 -2.02 14.85
C VAL A 76 -8.62 -3.22 15.78
N GLY A 77 -8.15 -3.05 17.02
CA GLY A 77 -8.12 -4.13 18.01
C GLY A 77 -9.51 -4.66 18.37
N GLN A 78 -10.50 -3.79 18.52
CA GLN A 78 -11.89 -4.17 18.73
C GLN A 78 -12.46 -4.94 17.52
N LEU A 79 -12.18 -4.48 16.32
CA LEU A 79 -12.61 -5.15 15.09
C LEU A 79 -11.99 -6.55 14.96
N THR A 80 -10.69 -6.69 15.20
CA THR A 80 -10.01 -7.99 15.12
C THR A 80 -10.45 -8.95 16.21
N GLN A 81 -10.75 -8.47 17.41
CA GLN A 81 -11.35 -9.29 18.47
C GLN A 81 -12.77 -9.75 18.12
N TRP A 82 -13.58 -8.85 17.57
CA TRP A 82 -14.94 -9.19 17.13
C TRP A 82 -14.94 -10.23 16.01
N LEU A 83 -13.96 -10.18 15.10
CA LEU A 83 -13.74 -11.16 14.04
C LEU A 83 -13.10 -12.48 14.53
N GLY A 84 -12.76 -12.60 15.81
CA GLY A 84 -12.10 -13.77 16.38
C GLY A 84 -10.63 -13.93 15.97
N LEU A 85 -10.00 -12.88 15.43
CA LEU A 85 -8.59 -12.89 14.98
C LEU A 85 -7.59 -12.59 16.10
N GLY A 86 -8.09 -12.19 17.29
CA GLY A 86 -7.24 -11.79 18.42
C GLY A 86 -6.62 -10.40 18.24
N LEU A 87 -5.63 -10.08 19.09
CA LEU A 87 -4.91 -8.81 19.07
C LEU A 87 -3.72 -8.88 18.10
N LEU A 88 -3.52 -7.79 17.36
CA LEU A 88 -2.43 -7.67 16.38
C LEU A 88 -1.08 -7.23 16.95
N PRO A 89 -0.99 -6.38 18.01
CA PRO A 89 0.29 -5.91 18.53
C PRO A 89 1.26 -7.07 18.83
N PHE A 90 2.53 -6.88 18.46
CA PHE A 90 3.61 -7.86 18.64
C PHE A 90 3.40 -9.22 17.94
N THR A 91 2.55 -9.28 16.93
CA THR A 91 2.36 -10.45 16.06
C THR A 91 2.87 -10.18 14.65
N PHE A 92 3.08 -11.24 13.87
CA PHE A 92 3.45 -11.11 12.46
C PHE A 92 2.38 -10.34 11.64
N PRO A 93 1.07 -10.64 11.75
CA PRO A 93 0.04 -9.83 11.11
C PRO A 93 0.07 -8.36 11.53
N GLY A 94 0.34 -8.05 12.79
CA GLY A 94 0.50 -6.68 13.27
C GLY A 94 1.68 -5.96 12.61
N LEU A 95 2.83 -6.64 12.46
CA LEU A 95 3.98 -6.12 11.72
C LEU A 95 3.63 -5.86 10.26
N VAL A 96 2.89 -6.75 9.62
CA VAL A 96 2.44 -6.58 8.23
C VAL A 96 1.57 -5.32 8.11
N VAL A 97 0.57 -5.16 8.96
CA VAL A 97 -0.33 -3.99 8.95
C VAL A 97 0.46 -2.69 9.14
N ALA A 98 1.33 -2.64 10.14
CA ALA A 98 2.16 -1.47 10.42
C ALA A 98 3.10 -1.15 9.25
N SER A 99 3.74 -2.15 8.66
CA SER A 99 4.64 -1.99 7.53
C SER A 99 3.91 -1.53 6.26
N VAL A 100 2.74 -2.08 5.98
CA VAL A 100 1.90 -1.64 4.85
C VAL A 100 1.50 -0.18 5.03
N PHE A 101 1.03 0.21 6.21
CA PHE A 101 0.63 1.58 6.47
C PHE A 101 1.79 2.56 6.32
N TYR A 102 2.94 2.23 6.92
CA TYR A 102 4.14 3.06 6.84
C TYR A 102 4.68 3.21 5.41
N SER A 103 4.66 2.13 4.63
CA SER A 103 5.23 2.08 3.29
C SER A 103 4.26 2.51 2.19
N LEU A 104 2.97 2.68 2.52
CA LEU A 104 1.93 3.01 1.54
C LEU A 104 2.26 4.22 0.66
N PRO A 105 2.73 5.38 1.19
CA PRO A 105 3.03 6.53 0.37
C PRO A 105 4.17 6.29 -0.63
N PHE A 106 5.16 5.47 -0.23
CA PHE A 106 6.31 5.17 -1.09
C PHE A 106 5.95 4.33 -2.32
N VAL A 107 4.85 3.61 -2.27
CA VAL A 107 4.33 2.82 -3.40
C VAL A 107 3.26 3.61 -4.15
N VAL A 108 2.31 4.22 -3.46
CA VAL A 108 1.20 4.92 -4.09
C VAL A 108 1.66 6.14 -4.88
N GLN A 109 2.55 6.97 -4.35
CA GLN A 109 2.95 8.21 -5.01
C GLN A 109 3.68 7.99 -6.34
N PRO A 110 4.71 7.12 -6.46
CA PRO A 110 5.37 6.88 -7.73
C PRO A 110 4.42 6.28 -8.78
N ILE A 111 3.56 5.35 -8.37
CA ILE A 111 2.59 4.72 -9.28
C ILE A 111 1.54 5.75 -9.72
N GLN A 112 1.03 6.58 -8.81
CA GLN A 112 0.10 7.67 -9.13
C GLN A 112 0.73 8.63 -10.13
N ASN A 113 1.96 9.10 -9.88
CA ASN A 113 2.67 10.01 -10.77
C ASN A 113 2.87 9.39 -12.18
N ALA A 114 3.17 8.09 -12.24
CA ALA A 114 3.30 7.39 -13.50
C ALA A 114 1.97 7.31 -14.26
N PHE A 115 0.86 7.07 -13.57
CA PHE A 115 -0.47 7.08 -14.18
C PHE A 115 -0.90 8.48 -14.62
N GLU A 116 -0.58 9.51 -13.84
CA GLU A 116 -0.85 10.91 -14.22
C GLU A 116 -0.03 11.33 -15.46
N ALA A 117 1.21 10.89 -15.57
CA ALA A 117 2.09 11.17 -16.70
C ALA A 117 1.62 10.56 -18.03
N ILE A 118 0.89 9.45 -18.00
CA ILE A 118 0.30 8.84 -19.21
C ILE A 118 -0.74 9.77 -19.84
N GLY A 119 -1.49 10.52 -19.02
CA GLY A 119 -2.60 11.34 -19.47
C GLY A 119 -3.81 10.52 -19.96
N GLU A 120 -4.73 11.20 -20.62
CA GLU A 120 -5.98 10.58 -21.06
C GLU A 120 -5.92 10.00 -22.50
N ARG A 121 -5.08 10.58 -23.35
CA ARG A 121 -5.00 10.25 -24.79
C ARG A 121 -4.83 8.75 -25.09
N PRO A 122 -3.89 8.01 -24.48
CA PRO A 122 -3.73 6.57 -24.76
C PRO A 122 -4.97 5.76 -24.40
N LEU A 123 -5.69 6.17 -23.36
CA LEU A 123 -6.92 5.50 -22.91
C LEU A 123 -8.11 5.84 -23.79
N GLU A 124 -8.19 7.06 -24.30
CA GLU A 124 -9.19 7.46 -25.30
C GLU A 124 -9.01 6.67 -26.60
N VAL A 125 -7.76 6.52 -27.06
CA VAL A 125 -7.44 5.69 -28.23
C VAL A 125 -7.85 4.22 -27.98
N ALA A 126 -7.55 3.66 -26.82
CA ALA A 126 -7.97 2.32 -26.46
C ALA A 126 -9.51 2.18 -26.47
N ALA A 127 -10.22 3.19 -25.96
CA ALA A 127 -11.69 3.22 -25.99
C ALA A 127 -12.25 3.25 -27.43
N THR A 128 -11.61 3.96 -28.37
CA THR A 128 -12.02 3.96 -29.79
C THR A 128 -11.85 2.59 -30.43
N LEU A 129 -10.91 1.78 -29.94
CA LEU A 129 -10.67 0.40 -30.35
C LEU A 129 -11.60 -0.61 -29.63
N ARG A 130 -12.62 -0.12 -28.92
CA ARG A 130 -13.57 -0.91 -28.12
C ARG A 130 -12.93 -1.68 -26.96
N ALA A 131 -11.77 -1.25 -26.46
CA ALA A 131 -11.20 -1.80 -25.26
C ALA A 131 -12.08 -1.45 -24.06
N GLY A 132 -12.43 -2.45 -23.25
CA GLY A 132 -13.13 -2.24 -21.99
C GLY A 132 -12.23 -1.51 -20.96
N PRO A 133 -12.81 -0.95 -19.88
CA PRO A 133 -12.01 -0.27 -18.85
C PRO A 133 -10.91 -1.15 -18.24
N TRP A 134 -11.17 -2.43 -18.04
CA TRP A 134 -10.20 -3.41 -17.57
C TRP A 134 -9.12 -3.72 -18.59
N ASP A 135 -9.49 -3.85 -19.87
CA ASP A 135 -8.53 -4.05 -20.95
C ASP A 135 -7.61 -2.84 -21.10
N ALA A 136 -8.16 -1.64 -21.09
CA ALA A 136 -7.39 -0.39 -21.14
C ALA A 136 -6.43 -0.27 -19.94
N PHE A 137 -6.87 -0.67 -18.76
CA PHE A 137 -6.02 -0.67 -17.56
C PHE A 137 -4.83 -1.62 -17.71
N TRP A 138 -5.07 -2.90 -18.00
CA TRP A 138 -4.01 -3.91 -18.07
C TRP A 138 -3.14 -3.83 -19.31
N SER A 139 -3.74 -3.50 -20.48
CA SER A 139 -3.03 -3.51 -21.76
C SER A 139 -2.35 -2.19 -22.11
N VAL A 140 -2.79 -1.08 -21.51
CA VAL A 140 -2.28 0.26 -21.84
C VAL A 140 -1.71 0.94 -20.60
N ALA A 141 -2.51 1.14 -19.54
CA ALA A 141 -2.10 1.93 -18.40
C ALA A 141 -0.95 1.28 -17.62
N VAL A 142 -1.07 0.01 -17.26
CA VAL A 142 -0.04 -0.70 -16.48
C VAL A 142 1.29 -0.80 -17.24
N PRO A 143 1.34 -1.20 -18.53
CA PRO A 143 2.59 -1.22 -19.28
C PRO A 143 3.26 0.14 -19.42
N LEU A 144 2.49 1.21 -19.61
CA LEU A 144 3.02 2.57 -19.71
C LEU A 144 3.46 3.12 -18.34
N ALA A 145 2.84 2.69 -17.26
CA ALA A 145 3.19 3.07 -15.89
C ALA A 145 4.33 2.23 -15.27
N ARG A 146 4.92 1.28 -16.01
CA ARG A 146 6.02 0.41 -15.50
C ARG A 146 7.10 1.16 -14.71
N PRO A 147 7.58 2.34 -15.10
CA PRO A 147 8.57 3.07 -14.30
C PRO A 147 8.11 3.35 -12.86
N GLY A 148 6.83 3.68 -12.66
CA GLY A 148 6.26 3.92 -11.34
C GLY A 148 6.23 2.68 -10.46
N PHE A 149 6.00 1.49 -11.05
CA PHE A 149 6.02 0.22 -10.32
C PHE A 149 7.42 -0.25 -9.95
N ILE A 150 8.43 0.16 -10.71
CA ILE A 150 9.83 -0.17 -10.44
C ILE A 150 10.40 0.72 -9.34
N THR A 151 9.93 1.94 -9.22
CA THR A 151 10.40 2.94 -8.25
C THR A 151 9.61 2.96 -6.95
N GLY A 152 8.43 2.36 -6.93
CA GLY A 152 7.51 2.27 -5.78
C GLY A 152 7.81 1.19 -4.74
#